data_cd2d4ed9a7fe349d58497c75c95707e1
#
_entry.id   cd2d4ed9a7fe349d58497c75c95707e1
#
_cell.length_a   1.000
_cell.length_b   1.000
_cell.length_c   1.000
_cell.angle_alpha   90.00
_cell.angle_beta   90.00
_cell.angle_gamma   90.00
#
_symmetry.space_group_name_H-M   'P 1'
#
loop_
_entity.id
_entity.type
_entity.pdbx_description
1 polymer ?
#
loop_
_entity_poly.entity_id
_entity_poly.type
_entity_poly.pdbx_seq_one_letter_code
_entity_poly.pdbx_strand_id
1 'polypeptide(L)'
;LRTEEPEQSLPDMEEVLNEHPVSIQINGEWQTFPNVRAAEEAAYEESKARVKRSAQNFRITDDELGYGGAKTKFQANINAIKLLKLLEDENAQALPEQQEVLSRYVGWGGLAEAFDPEKENWSKEYAELKELLTPEEYAAARSSTLNAHYTSPVVIKGIYDAIEQMGFRTGNILEPAMGVG
;
A
#
# COMPACT_ATOMS: atom_id res chain seq x y z
N LEU A 1 19.57 -32.71 -59.83
CA LEU A 1 18.88 -31.41 -59.75
C LEU A 1 18.15 -31.38 -58.40
N ARG A 2 18.73 -30.71 -57.43
CA ARG A 2 18.12 -30.43 -56.14
C ARG A 2 17.43 -29.10 -56.29
N THR A 3 16.10 -29.10 -56.24
CA THR A 3 15.30 -27.87 -56.20
C THR A 3 15.42 -27.34 -54.78
N GLU A 4 16.06 -26.19 -54.63
CA GLU A 4 16.05 -25.41 -53.39
C GLU A 4 14.66 -24.80 -53.24
N GLU A 5 13.93 -25.15 -52.18
CA GLU A 5 12.72 -24.46 -51.75
C GLU A 5 13.11 -23.06 -51.28
N PRO A 6 12.35 -22.01 -51.62
CA PRO A 6 12.63 -20.69 -51.13
C PRO A 6 12.44 -20.62 -49.60
N GLU A 7 13.47 -20.20 -48.92
CA GLU A 7 13.47 -19.89 -47.48
C GLU A 7 12.40 -18.81 -47.26
N GLN A 8 11.26 -19.20 -46.65
CA GLN A 8 10.25 -18.26 -46.22
C GLN A 8 10.86 -17.44 -45.06
N SER A 9 11.22 -16.19 -45.36
CA SER A 9 11.59 -15.24 -44.31
C SER A 9 10.43 -15.10 -43.33
N LEU A 10 10.68 -15.34 -42.04
CA LEU A 10 9.70 -15.07 -40.99
C LEU A 10 9.32 -13.59 -41.06
N PRO A 11 8.02 -13.28 -40.95
CA PRO A 11 7.58 -11.88 -40.94
C PRO A 11 8.26 -11.12 -39.81
N ASP A 12 8.53 -9.84 -40.04
CA ASP A 12 9.10 -8.97 -39.01
C ASP A 12 8.12 -8.92 -37.81
N MET A 13 8.61 -9.35 -36.66
CA MET A 13 7.80 -9.37 -35.42
C MET A 13 7.23 -7.99 -35.08
N GLU A 14 7.91 -6.92 -35.45
CA GLU A 14 7.48 -5.54 -35.24
C GLU A 14 6.30 -5.18 -36.18
N GLU A 15 6.26 -5.71 -37.37
CA GLU A 15 5.15 -5.54 -38.30
C GLU A 15 3.91 -6.31 -37.86
N VAL A 16 4.07 -7.56 -37.40
CA VAL A 16 2.97 -8.43 -36.91
C VAL A 16 2.32 -7.85 -35.65
N LEU A 17 3.10 -7.28 -34.74
CA LEU A 17 2.61 -6.67 -33.49
C LEU A 17 1.79 -5.38 -33.72
N ASN A 18 1.97 -4.73 -34.87
CA ASN A 18 1.28 -3.49 -35.23
C ASN A 18 0.02 -3.68 -36.07
N GLU A 19 -0.25 -4.88 -36.59
CA GLU A 19 -1.37 -5.12 -37.53
C GLU A 19 -2.63 -5.71 -36.87
N HIS A 20 -2.57 -6.17 -35.62
CA HIS A 20 -3.69 -6.86 -34.98
C HIS A 20 -4.25 -6.12 -33.76
N PRO A 21 -5.59 -6.04 -33.62
CA PRO A 21 -6.22 -5.49 -32.43
C PRO A 21 -5.86 -6.31 -31.17
N VAL A 22 -5.55 -5.61 -30.10
CA VAL A 22 -5.20 -6.19 -28.79
C VAL A 22 -6.17 -5.68 -27.73
N SER A 23 -6.65 -6.58 -26.88
CA SER A 23 -7.47 -6.21 -25.74
C SER A 23 -6.65 -6.35 -24.47
N ILE A 24 -6.61 -5.28 -23.68
CA ILE A 24 -5.98 -5.26 -22.36
C ILE A 24 -6.99 -4.78 -21.31
N GLN A 25 -6.74 -5.11 -20.06
CA GLN A 25 -7.56 -4.65 -18.94
C GLN A 25 -6.99 -3.36 -18.35
N ILE A 26 -7.78 -2.28 -18.37
CA ILE A 26 -7.43 -1.00 -17.76
C ILE A 26 -8.51 -0.70 -16.71
N ASN A 27 -8.10 -0.48 -15.45
CA ASN A 27 -9.01 -0.23 -14.31
C ASN A 27 -10.11 -1.29 -14.12
N GLY A 28 -9.81 -2.56 -14.43
CA GLY A 28 -10.75 -3.66 -14.32
C GLY A 28 -11.69 -3.83 -15.53
N GLU A 29 -11.65 -2.94 -16.52
CA GLU A 29 -12.46 -3.01 -17.73
C GLU A 29 -11.62 -3.42 -18.94
N TRP A 30 -12.18 -4.31 -19.80
CA TRP A 30 -11.52 -4.71 -21.04
C TRP A 30 -11.67 -3.62 -22.10
N GLN A 31 -10.54 -3.16 -22.64
CA GLN A 31 -10.50 -2.19 -23.74
C GLN A 31 -9.72 -2.76 -24.92
N THR A 32 -10.23 -2.54 -26.13
CA THR A 32 -9.62 -3.03 -27.35
C THR A 32 -8.94 -1.89 -28.10
N PHE A 33 -7.68 -2.10 -28.44
CA PHE A 33 -6.83 -1.14 -29.17
C PHE A 33 -6.48 -1.68 -30.55
N PRO A 34 -6.23 -0.80 -31.53
CA PRO A 34 -5.95 -1.22 -32.90
C PRO A 34 -4.67 -2.04 -33.02
N ASN A 35 -3.72 -1.90 -32.12
CA ASN A 35 -2.45 -2.64 -32.08
C ASN A 35 -1.82 -2.61 -30.69
N VAL A 36 -0.74 -3.37 -30.51
CA VAL A 36 0.01 -3.48 -29.23
C VAL A 36 0.54 -2.13 -28.78
N ARG A 37 1.09 -1.33 -29.68
CA ARG A 37 1.67 -0.01 -29.35
C ARG A 37 0.62 0.94 -28.78
N ALA A 38 -0.58 0.98 -29.37
CA ALA A 38 -1.67 1.80 -28.85
C ALA A 38 -2.15 1.32 -27.46
N ALA A 39 -2.13 0.01 -27.23
CA ALA A 39 -2.45 -0.56 -25.92
C ALA A 39 -1.39 -0.20 -24.85
N GLU A 40 -0.11 -0.29 -25.20
CA GLU A 40 0.99 0.09 -24.32
C GLU A 40 0.96 1.58 -23.96
N GLU A 41 0.71 2.45 -24.96
CA GLU A 41 0.59 3.89 -24.73
C GLU A 41 -0.59 4.23 -23.82
N ALA A 42 -1.74 3.60 -24.01
CA ALA A 42 -2.90 3.77 -23.16
C ALA A 42 -2.64 3.26 -21.71
N ALA A 43 -2.00 2.11 -21.55
CA ALA A 43 -1.59 1.58 -20.27
C ALA A 43 -0.58 2.50 -19.56
N TYR A 44 0.36 3.07 -20.29
CA TYR A 44 1.35 4.01 -19.78
C TYR A 44 0.70 5.32 -19.32
N GLU A 45 -0.19 5.92 -20.13
CA GLU A 45 -0.91 7.14 -19.73
C GLU A 45 -1.83 6.91 -18.53
N GLU A 46 -2.49 5.75 -18.45
CA GLU A 46 -3.27 5.41 -17.27
C GLU A 46 -2.38 5.22 -16.03
N SER A 47 -1.21 4.61 -16.18
CA SER A 47 -0.25 4.47 -15.09
C SER A 47 0.20 5.83 -14.55
N LYS A 48 0.48 6.80 -15.43
CA LYS A 48 0.80 8.20 -15.03
C LYS A 48 -0.37 8.87 -14.33
N ALA A 49 -1.59 8.71 -14.85
CA ALA A 49 -2.78 9.28 -14.23
C ALA A 49 -3.05 8.67 -12.86
N ARG A 50 -2.77 7.37 -12.71
CA ARG A 50 -2.88 6.63 -11.45
C ARG A 50 -1.85 7.13 -10.42
N VAL A 51 -0.58 7.29 -10.82
CA VAL A 51 0.47 7.88 -9.97
C VAL A 51 0.10 9.30 -9.55
N LYS A 52 -0.40 10.14 -10.47
CA LYS A 52 -0.84 11.49 -10.14
C LYS A 52 -2.02 11.51 -9.15
N ARG A 53 -2.96 10.56 -9.25
CA ARG A 53 -4.05 10.40 -8.27
C ARG A 53 -3.53 9.92 -6.92
N SER A 54 -2.52 9.04 -6.89
CA SER A 54 -1.92 8.53 -5.65
C SER A 54 -1.06 9.56 -4.93
N ALA A 55 -0.55 10.57 -5.62
CA ALA A 55 0.21 11.67 -5.01
C ALA A 55 -0.64 12.63 -4.16
N GLN A 56 -1.94 12.40 -4.04
CA GLN A 56 -2.81 13.16 -3.13
C GLN A 56 -2.70 12.60 -1.71
N ASN A 57 -2.73 13.50 -0.72
CA ASN A 57 -2.76 13.08 0.68
C ASN A 57 -3.99 12.19 0.93
N PHE A 58 -3.74 11.04 1.52
CA PHE A 58 -4.79 10.12 1.94
C PHE A 58 -5.62 10.78 3.06
N ARG A 59 -6.94 10.61 2.99
CA ARG A 59 -7.84 11.04 4.06
C ARG A 59 -8.54 9.82 4.63
N ILE A 60 -8.36 9.60 5.92
CA ILE A 60 -9.05 8.53 6.65
C ILE A 60 -10.55 8.84 6.66
N THR A 61 -11.35 7.93 6.12
CA THR A 61 -12.83 7.99 6.11
C THR A 61 -13.47 6.91 6.97
N ASP A 62 -12.67 5.93 7.43
CA ASP A 62 -13.11 4.81 8.26
C ASP A 62 -12.98 5.19 9.75
N ASP A 63 -14.10 5.39 10.42
CA ASP A 63 -14.14 5.72 11.85
C ASP A 63 -13.80 4.53 12.76
N GLU A 64 -13.82 3.31 12.20
CA GLU A 64 -13.47 2.07 12.92
C GLU A 64 -11.99 1.70 12.77
N LEU A 65 -11.17 2.60 12.20
CA LEU A 65 -9.75 2.38 12.06
C LEU A 65 -9.09 2.09 13.41
N GLY A 66 -8.36 0.97 13.48
CA GLY A 66 -7.71 0.52 14.71
C GLY A 66 -8.63 -0.21 15.70
N TYR A 67 -9.90 -0.43 15.37
CA TYR A 67 -10.77 -1.31 16.14
C TYR A 67 -10.41 -2.78 15.92
N GLY A 68 -10.76 -3.59 16.91
CA GLY A 68 -10.53 -5.03 16.87
C GLY A 68 -9.57 -5.53 17.95
N GLY A 69 -9.47 -6.86 18.03
CA GLY A 69 -8.59 -7.54 18.99
C GLY A 69 -7.10 -7.42 18.61
N ALA A 70 -6.23 -7.84 19.53
CA ALA A 70 -4.79 -7.77 19.34
C ALA A 70 -4.30 -8.48 18.05
N LYS A 71 -4.87 -9.63 17.71
CA LYS A 71 -4.53 -10.35 16.47
C LYS A 71 -4.93 -9.59 15.20
N THR A 72 -6.07 -8.90 15.22
CA THR A 72 -6.53 -8.07 14.10
C THR A 72 -5.61 -6.88 13.87
N LYS A 73 -5.21 -6.21 14.95
CA LYS A 73 -4.26 -5.10 14.92
C LYS A 73 -2.88 -5.54 14.42
N PHE A 74 -2.42 -6.69 14.93
CA PHE A 74 -1.18 -7.30 14.46
C PHE A 74 -1.21 -7.53 12.95
N GLN A 75 -2.26 -8.18 12.43
CA GLN A 75 -2.37 -8.48 11.00
C GLN A 75 -2.44 -7.22 10.14
N ALA A 76 -3.13 -6.17 10.61
CA ALA A 76 -3.15 -4.88 9.93
C ALA A 76 -1.75 -4.27 9.82
N ASN A 77 -0.95 -4.29 10.91
CA ASN A 77 0.43 -3.84 10.89
C ASN A 77 1.31 -4.65 9.93
N ILE A 78 1.18 -5.98 9.95
CA ILE A 78 1.94 -6.87 9.05
C ILE A 78 1.63 -6.57 7.58
N ASN A 79 0.34 -6.42 7.24
CA ASN A 79 -0.07 -6.12 5.87
C ASN A 79 0.49 -4.76 5.40
N ALA A 80 0.43 -3.75 6.26
CA ALA A 80 0.98 -2.43 5.95
C ALA A 80 2.51 -2.46 5.76
N ILE A 81 3.24 -3.18 6.62
CA ILE A 81 4.71 -3.31 6.51
C ILE A 81 5.11 -4.09 5.25
N LYS A 82 4.43 -5.20 4.94
CA LYS A 82 4.69 -5.96 3.72
C LYS A 82 4.50 -5.10 2.47
N LEU A 83 3.41 -4.34 2.44
CA LEU A 83 3.14 -3.42 1.35
C LEU A 83 4.17 -2.30 1.26
N LEU A 84 4.55 -1.71 2.39
CA LEU A 84 5.58 -0.67 2.42
C LEU A 84 6.91 -1.17 1.84
N LYS A 85 7.37 -2.34 2.28
CA LYS A 85 8.62 -2.94 1.77
C LYS A 85 8.55 -3.21 0.27
N LEU A 86 7.41 -3.69 -0.23
CA LEU A 86 7.20 -3.88 -1.67
C LEU A 86 7.30 -2.55 -2.44
N LEU A 87 6.65 -1.49 -1.94
CA LEU A 87 6.70 -0.17 -2.57
C LEU A 87 8.10 0.45 -2.55
N GLU A 88 8.86 0.23 -1.47
CA GLU A 88 10.25 0.65 -1.36
C GLU A 88 11.17 -0.09 -2.35
N ASP A 89 11.02 -1.42 -2.46
CA ASP A 89 11.78 -2.24 -3.40
C ASP A 89 11.51 -1.85 -4.87
N GLU A 90 10.26 -1.51 -5.19
CA GLU A 90 9.84 -1.07 -6.51
C GLU A 90 10.09 0.43 -6.76
N ASN A 91 10.51 1.18 -5.75
CA ASN A 91 10.61 2.64 -5.76
C ASN A 91 9.30 3.29 -6.26
N ALA A 92 8.17 2.75 -5.83
CA ALA A 92 6.82 3.10 -6.26
C ALA A 92 6.08 3.96 -5.22
N GLN A 93 5.18 4.82 -5.71
CA GLN A 93 4.25 5.53 -4.84
C GLN A 93 3.00 4.69 -4.60
N ALA A 94 2.47 4.76 -3.37
CA ALA A 94 1.27 4.05 -3.00
C ALA A 94 0.04 4.54 -3.79
N LEU A 95 -0.70 3.62 -4.36
CA LEU A 95 -1.98 3.85 -5.01
C LEU A 95 -3.09 4.09 -3.96
N PRO A 96 -4.24 4.68 -4.30
CA PRO A 96 -5.31 4.95 -3.34
C PRO A 96 -5.72 3.71 -2.51
N GLU A 97 -5.89 2.56 -3.14
CA GLU A 97 -6.20 1.30 -2.47
C GLU A 97 -5.06 0.77 -1.59
N GLN A 98 -3.82 1.09 -1.95
CA GLN A 98 -2.63 0.76 -1.15
C GLN A 98 -2.49 1.72 0.03
N GLN A 99 -2.82 3.00 -0.15
CA GLN A 99 -2.89 3.98 0.94
C GLN A 99 -3.92 3.58 1.99
N GLU A 100 -5.05 2.99 1.58
CA GLU A 100 -6.03 2.41 2.50
C GLU A 100 -5.41 1.31 3.37
N VAL A 101 -4.61 0.40 2.79
CA VAL A 101 -3.92 -0.65 3.54
C VAL A 101 -2.87 -0.06 4.48
N LEU A 102 -2.07 0.91 4.01
CA LEU A 102 -1.06 1.57 4.83
C LEU A 102 -1.66 2.34 6.01
N SER A 103 -2.82 2.97 5.81
CA SER A 103 -3.53 3.71 6.86
C SER A 103 -4.00 2.84 8.03
N ARG A 104 -4.10 1.52 7.82
CA ARG A 104 -4.48 0.55 8.86
C ARG A 104 -3.35 0.18 9.82
N TYR A 105 -2.16 0.73 9.65
CA TYR A 105 -1.07 0.59 10.61
C TYR A 105 -1.42 1.33 11.91
N VAL A 106 -1.49 0.60 13.02
CA VAL A 106 -1.92 1.14 14.32
C VAL A 106 -0.82 1.11 15.38
N GLY A 107 0.42 0.84 14.98
CA GLY A 107 1.55 0.75 15.90
C GLY A 107 1.54 -0.53 16.73
N TRP A 108 2.54 -0.66 17.60
CA TRP A 108 2.75 -1.85 18.41
C TRP A 108 2.27 -1.71 19.85
N GLY A 109 1.66 -0.59 20.21
CA GLY A 109 1.10 -0.36 21.53
C GLY A 109 0.11 -1.44 21.95
N GLY A 110 0.35 -2.08 23.10
CA GLY A 110 -0.48 -3.18 23.60
C GLY A 110 -0.29 -4.53 22.88
N LEU A 111 0.71 -4.68 21.99
CA LEU A 111 1.02 -5.91 21.27
C LEU A 111 2.32 -6.58 21.76
N ALA A 112 2.71 -6.36 23.00
CA ALA A 112 3.97 -6.88 23.57
C ALA A 112 4.06 -8.42 23.50
N GLU A 113 2.93 -9.13 23.59
CA GLU A 113 2.89 -10.59 23.50
C GLU A 113 3.35 -11.14 22.15
N ALA A 114 3.19 -10.38 21.06
CA ALA A 114 3.68 -10.77 19.74
C ALA A 114 5.22 -10.81 19.67
N PHE A 115 5.91 -10.17 20.59
CA PHE A 115 7.37 -10.10 20.70
C PHE A 115 7.95 -11.03 21.79
N ASP A 116 7.10 -11.82 22.43
CA ASP A 116 7.50 -12.74 23.50
C ASP A 116 7.58 -14.18 22.98
N PRO A 117 8.79 -14.80 22.93
CA PRO A 117 8.96 -16.16 22.45
C PRO A 117 8.27 -17.22 23.34
N GLU A 118 7.96 -16.90 24.61
CA GLU A 118 7.33 -17.83 25.56
C GLU A 118 5.80 -17.86 25.42
N LYS A 119 5.22 -17.01 24.57
CA LYS A 119 3.78 -16.95 24.32
C LYS A 119 3.34 -17.91 23.22
N GLU A 120 2.97 -19.12 23.61
CA GLU A 120 2.55 -20.16 22.66
C GLU A 120 1.41 -19.71 21.71
N ASN A 121 0.44 -18.97 22.21
CA ASN A 121 -0.68 -18.43 21.43
C ASN A 121 -0.27 -17.32 20.46
N TRP A 122 0.98 -16.86 20.48
CA TRP A 122 1.57 -15.86 19.58
C TRP A 122 2.77 -16.41 18.78
N SER A 123 3.06 -17.69 18.86
CA SER A 123 4.24 -18.29 18.25
C SER A 123 4.34 -18.07 16.74
N LYS A 124 3.22 -18.09 16.03
CA LYS A 124 3.17 -17.86 14.57
C LYS A 124 3.49 -16.39 14.25
N GLU A 125 2.87 -15.47 14.97
CA GLU A 125 3.08 -14.04 14.80
C GLU A 125 4.51 -13.62 15.19
N TYR A 126 5.05 -14.23 16.24
CA TYR A 126 6.44 -14.04 16.62
C TYR A 126 7.39 -14.45 15.49
N ALA A 127 7.17 -15.64 14.89
CA ALA A 127 7.98 -16.13 13.77
C ALA A 127 7.84 -15.19 12.55
N GLU A 128 6.62 -14.75 12.21
CA GLU A 128 6.36 -13.83 11.11
C GLU A 128 7.08 -12.49 11.29
N LEU A 129 7.10 -11.93 12.51
CA LEU A 129 7.87 -10.71 12.81
C LEU A 129 9.36 -10.90 12.59
N LYS A 130 9.90 -12.02 13.02
CA LYS A 130 11.32 -12.34 12.87
C LYS A 130 11.75 -12.54 11.42
N GLU A 131 10.85 -13.00 10.58
CA GLU A 131 11.10 -13.18 9.14
C GLU A 131 10.95 -11.84 8.39
N LEU A 132 9.95 -11.03 8.76
CA LEU A 132 9.60 -9.80 8.06
C LEU A 132 10.53 -8.63 8.39
N LEU A 133 10.96 -8.50 9.63
CA LEU A 133 11.70 -7.35 10.14
C LEU A 133 13.19 -7.62 10.23
N THR A 134 14.01 -6.63 9.90
CA THR A 134 15.43 -6.66 10.23
C THR A 134 15.62 -6.66 11.75
N PRO A 135 16.80 -7.04 12.27
CA PRO A 135 17.07 -6.98 13.71
C PRO A 135 16.84 -5.59 14.31
N GLU A 136 17.17 -4.53 13.58
CA GLU A 136 17.02 -3.14 13.99
C GLU A 136 15.54 -2.73 14.01
N GLU A 137 14.78 -3.05 12.96
CA GLU A 137 13.34 -2.81 12.87
C GLU A 137 12.60 -3.57 13.99
N TYR A 138 12.97 -4.82 14.22
CA TYR A 138 12.40 -5.63 15.29
C TYR A 138 12.66 -5.03 16.66
N ALA A 139 13.88 -4.58 16.95
CA ALA A 139 14.22 -3.94 18.21
C ALA A 139 13.45 -2.64 18.41
N ALA A 140 13.32 -1.81 17.37
CA ALA A 140 12.54 -0.58 17.40
C ALA A 140 11.05 -0.87 17.63
N ALA A 141 10.47 -1.81 16.90
CA ALA A 141 9.08 -2.22 17.06
C ALA A 141 8.80 -2.74 18.48
N ARG A 142 9.65 -3.63 19.00
CA ARG A 142 9.54 -4.17 20.35
C ARG A 142 9.61 -3.07 21.42
N SER A 143 10.53 -2.11 21.29
CA SER A 143 10.67 -1.01 22.26
C SER A 143 9.45 -0.10 22.29
N SER A 144 8.72 0.02 21.19
CA SER A 144 7.54 0.86 21.05
C SER A 144 6.26 0.27 21.64
N THR A 145 6.26 -1.02 22.04
CA THR A 145 5.05 -1.72 22.54
C THR A 145 4.43 -1.09 23.78
N LEU A 146 5.20 -0.32 24.55
CA LEU A 146 4.75 0.33 25.79
C LEU A 146 4.16 1.73 25.56
N ASN A 147 4.50 2.40 24.47
CA ASN A 147 4.20 3.81 24.29
C ASN A 147 3.67 4.22 22.90
N ALA A 148 3.71 3.34 21.90
CA ALA A 148 3.20 3.65 20.57
C ALA A 148 1.71 3.33 20.46
N HIS A 149 0.88 4.14 21.10
CA HIS A 149 -0.58 4.07 21.01
C HIS A 149 -1.08 5.24 20.16
N TYR A 150 -1.69 4.92 19.02
CA TYR A 150 -2.24 5.95 18.12
C TYR A 150 -3.67 6.32 18.53
N THR A 151 -3.97 7.61 18.43
CA THR A 151 -5.28 8.15 18.79
C THR A 151 -6.31 7.73 17.73
N SER A 152 -7.45 7.22 18.17
CA SER A 152 -8.51 6.79 17.25
C SER A 152 -9.15 7.99 16.53
N PRO A 153 -9.66 7.80 15.27
CA PRO A 153 -10.33 8.88 14.52
C PRO A 153 -11.49 9.53 15.25
N VAL A 154 -12.24 8.76 16.03
CA VAL A 154 -13.36 9.28 16.84
C VAL A 154 -12.91 10.28 17.88
N VAL A 155 -11.78 9.99 18.55
CA VAL A 155 -11.20 10.92 19.56
C VAL A 155 -10.66 12.17 18.86
N ILE A 156 -9.98 12.02 17.73
CA ILE A 156 -9.46 13.15 16.94
C ILE A 156 -10.62 14.07 16.50
N LYS A 157 -11.70 13.51 15.95
CA LYS A 157 -12.91 14.27 15.58
C LYS A 157 -13.51 15.01 16.78
N GLY A 158 -13.64 14.33 17.91
CA GLY A 158 -14.15 14.97 19.14
C GLY A 158 -13.30 16.15 19.62
N ILE A 159 -11.96 16.07 19.47
CA ILE A 159 -11.06 17.19 19.76
C ILE A 159 -11.30 18.35 18.80
N TYR A 160 -11.40 18.08 17.49
CA TYR A 160 -11.69 19.13 16.51
C TYR A 160 -13.05 19.80 16.73
N ASP A 161 -14.09 19.02 17.00
CA ASP A 161 -15.43 19.55 17.33
C ASP A 161 -15.37 20.47 18.56
N ALA A 162 -14.62 20.09 19.59
CA ALA A 162 -14.45 20.93 20.77
C ALA A 162 -13.70 22.24 20.48
N ILE A 163 -12.65 22.18 19.66
CA ILE A 163 -11.87 23.36 19.24
C ILE A 163 -12.74 24.31 18.40
N GLU A 164 -13.57 23.79 17.51
CA GLU A 164 -14.51 24.58 16.72
C GLU A 164 -15.58 25.25 17.60
N GLN A 165 -16.13 24.54 18.59
CA GLN A 165 -17.07 25.10 19.56
C GLN A 165 -16.44 26.21 20.41
N MET A 166 -15.15 26.14 20.69
CA MET A 166 -14.40 27.24 21.34
C MET A 166 -14.13 28.44 20.44
N GLY A 167 -14.56 28.40 19.18
CA GLY A 167 -14.49 29.51 18.23
C GLY A 167 -13.31 29.48 17.26
N PHE A 168 -12.46 28.45 17.28
CA PHE A 168 -11.39 28.31 16.29
C PHE A 168 -12.01 28.08 14.88
N ARG A 169 -11.55 28.83 13.89
CA ARG A 169 -12.01 28.70 12.51
C ARG A 169 -10.87 28.47 11.52
N THR A 170 -9.77 29.16 11.70
CA THR A 170 -8.57 29.07 10.86
C THR A 170 -7.33 29.37 11.66
N GLY A 171 -6.21 28.79 11.28
CA GLY A 171 -4.93 29.03 11.95
C GLY A 171 -3.94 27.88 11.70
N ASN A 172 -2.73 28.04 12.22
CA ASN A 172 -1.73 27.01 12.23
C ASN A 172 -1.90 26.11 13.44
N ILE A 173 -1.85 24.80 13.23
CA ILE A 173 -1.90 23.78 14.29
C ILE A 173 -0.53 23.12 14.35
N LEU A 174 0.05 23.04 15.55
CA LEU A 174 1.26 22.29 15.81
C LEU A 174 0.88 20.94 16.43
N GLU A 175 1.18 19.86 15.75
CA GLU A 175 1.04 18.49 16.27
C GLU A 175 2.44 17.89 16.47
N PRO A 176 2.98 17.93 17.71
CA PRO A 176 4.35 17.47 17.96
C PRO A 176 4.50 15.95 18.05
N ALA A 177 3.40 15.21 18.07
CA ALA A 177 3.37 13.77 18.24
C ALA A 177 2.50 13.09 17.16
N MET A 178 2.63 13.55 15.96
CA MET A 178 1.80 13.16 14.79
C MET A 178 1.78 11.65 14.50
N GLY A 179 2.77 10.88 14.97
CA GLY A 179 2.85 9.45 14.71
C GLY A 179 3.20 9.17 13.25
N VAL A 180 2.29 8.49 12.54
CA VAL A 180 2.46 8.16 11.11
C VAL A 180 1.79 9.16 10.16
N GLY A 181 1.25 10.24 10.66
CA GLY A 181 0.61 11.31 9.89
C GLY A 181 -0.85 11.50 10.16
#